data_4bfac2598a69250783fad860e4a9f059
#
_entry.id   4bfac2598a69250783fad860e4a9f059
#
_cell.length_a   1.000
_cell.length_b   1.000
_cell.length_c   1.000
_cell.angle_alpha   90.00
_cell.angle_beta   90.00
_cell.angle_gamma   90.00
#
_symmetry.space_group_name_H-M   'P 1'
#
loop_
_entity.id
_entity.type
_entity.pdbx_description
1 polymer ?
#
loop_
_entity_poly.entity_id
_entity_poly.type
_entity_poly.pdbx_seq_one_letter_code
_entity_poly.pdbx_strand_id
1 'polypeptide(L)'
;YNIDKFHHAVLADDQVVFCVAKNHPLAGREVVSIQDMAKQPLIFFNADSVQNQLLKLRFELEGYTPNIIMRSSQIYTTLQFLKTDRYACFLYSSMTDKFPEIIGIPMQTPIRVKIGMIWKKSRYISSDMQTLISFTKKYYQMHSLIPSDKKTSGD
;
A
#
# COMPACT_ATOMS: atom_id res chain seq x y z
N TYR A 1 11.69 2.76 -15.45
CA TYR A 1 13.06 2.34 -15.12
C TYR A 1 13.42 1.16 -16.00
N ASN A 2 14.60 1.20 -16.65
CA ASN A 2 15.12 0.07 -17.41
C ASN A 2 15.69 -0.97 -16.41
N ILE A 3 14.84 -1.94 -16.03
CA ILE A 3 15.13 -2.97 -15.02
C ILE A 3 16.35 -3.83 -15.39
N ASP A 4 16.66 -3.95 -16.68
CA ASP A 4 17.78 -4.76 -17.17
C ASP A 4 19.16 -4.29 -16.65
N LYS A 5 19.27 -3.04 -16.25
CA LYS A 5 20.51 -2.45 -15.70
C LYS A 5 20.66 -2.65 -14.18
N PHE A 6 19.71 -3.30 -13.53
CA PHE A 6 19.69 -3.48 -12.08
C PHE A 6 19.61 -4.97 -11.70
N HIS A 7 20.29 -5.31 -10.63
CA HIS A 7 19.95 -6.49 -9.83
C HIS A 7 18.79 -6.14 -8.92
N HIS A 8 17.99 -7.11 -8.57
CA HIS A 8 16.90 -6.93 -7.62
C HIS A 8 16.77 -8.11 -6.67
N ALA A 9 16.19 -7.86 -5.52
CA ALA A 9 15.75 -8.87 -4.57
C ALA A 9 14.37 -8.47 -4.04
N VAL A 10 13.38 -9.32 -4.24
CA VAL A 10 12.07 -9.15 -3.63
C VAL A 10 12.18 -9.51 -2.16
N LEU A 11 11.65 -8.67 -1.29
CA LEU A 11 11.68 -8.81 0.17
C LEU A 11 10.33 -9.21 0.73
N ALA A 12 9.25 -8.60 0.22
CA ALA A 12 7.89 -8.87 0.65
C ALA A 12 6.89 -8.53 -0.48
N ASP A 13 5.73 -9.15 -0.40
CA ASP A 13 4.55 -8.73 -1.15
C ASP A 13 3.66 -7.88 -0.23
N ASP A 14 2.97 -6.90 -0.80
CA ASP A 14 2.02 -6.05 -0.09
C ASP A 14 0.87 -5.66 -1.03
N GLN A 15 -0.15 -5.03 -0.49
CA GLN A 15 -1.25 -4.53 -1.30
C GLN A 15 -1.71 -3.16 -0.81
N VAL A 16 -2.27 -2.39 -1.71
CA VAL A 16 -2.93 -1.13 -1.38
C VAL A 16 -4.31 -1.44 -0.82
N VAL A 17 -4.64 -0.83 0.31
CA VAL A 17 -5.95 -0.92 0.96
C VAL A 17 -6.59 0.46 1.08
N PHE A 18 -7.92 0.48 1.05
CA PHE A 18 -8.71 1.68 1.30
C PHE A 18 -8.82 1.92 2.80
N CYS A 19 -8.37 3.07 3.27
CA CYS A 19 -8.25 3.36 4.69
C CYS A 19 -9.26 4.41 5.15
N VAL A 20 -9.96 4.09 6.23
CA VAL A 20 -10.96 4.95 6.87
C VAL A 20 -10.83 4.87 8.39
N ALA A 21 -11.37 5.82 9.12
CA ALA A 21 -11.50 5.70 10.56
C ALA A 21 -12.58 4.68 10.97
N LYS A 22 -12.56 4.24 12.23
CA LYS A 22 -13.47 3.20 12.75
C LYS A 22 -14.95 3.54 12.64
N ASN A 23 -15.30 4.81 12.74
CA ASN A 23 -16.71 5.27 12.70
C ASN A 23 -17.17 5.67 11.29
N HIS A 24 -16.30 5.53 10.29
CA HIS A 24 -16.65 5.85 8.92
C HIS A 24 -17.76 4.89 8.39
N PRO A 25 -18.72 5.36 7.57
CA PRO A 25 -19.82 4.52 7.08
C PRO A 25 -19.39 3.24 6.34
N LEU A 26 -18.20 3.22 5.77
CA LEU A 26 -17.66 2.04 5.08
C LEU A 26 -16.81 1.13 5.99
N ALA A 27 -16.56 1.49 7.25
CA ALA A 27 -15.65 0.76 8.13
C ALA A 27 -16.04 -0.71 8.37
N GLY A 28 -17.32 -1.03 8.28
CA GLY A 28 -17.83 -2.41 8.43
C GLY A 28 -17.85 -3.25 7.14
N ARG A 29 -17.33 -2.72 6.03
CA ARG A 29 -17.27 -3.46 4.77
C ARG A 29 -16.09 -4.44 4.76
N GLU A 30 -16.33 -5.66 4.31
CA GLU A 30 -15.26 -6.63 4.08
C GLU A 30 -14.42 -6.29 2.85
N VAL A 31 -15.03 -5.64 1.86
CA VAL A 31 -14.39 -5.21 0.61
C VAL A 31 -15.07 -3.94 0.08
N VAL A 32 -14.33 -3.09 -0.62
CA VAL A 32 -14.86 -1.88 -1.27
C VAL A 32 -14.65 -1.93 -2.78
N SER A 33 -15.65 -1.44 -3.51
CA SER A 33 -15.59 -1.25 -4.96
C SER A 33 -14.99 0.12 -5.32
N ILE A 34 -14.56 0.29 -6.57
CA ILE A 34 -14.14 1.61 -7.08
C ILE A 34 -15.29 2.61 -6.99
N GLN A 35 -16.53 2.16 -7.23
CA GLN A 35 -17.72 3.00 -7.11
C GLN A 35 -17.92 3.53 -5.67
N ASP A 36 -17.72 2.68 -4.66
CA ASP A 36 -17.83 3.09 -3.26
C ASP A 36 -16.76 4.13 -2.92
N MET A 37 -15.52 3.89 -3.37
CA MET A 37 -14.38 4.77 -3.13
C MET A 37 -14.51 6.13 -3.83
N ALA A 38 -15.02 6.14 -5.07
CA ALA A 38 -15.19 7.38 -5.86
C ALA A 38 -16.15 8.39 -5.21
N LYS A 39 -17.09 7.89 -4.41
CA LYS A 39 -18.07 8.73 -3.69
C LYS A 39 -17.49 9.39 -2.43
N GLN A 40 -16.31 8.96 -1.99
CA GLN A 40 -15.70 9.49 -0.77
C GLN A 40 -14.78 10.67 -1.04
N PRO A 41 -14.66 11.62 -0.11
CA PRO A 41 -13.60 12.63 -0.15
C PRO A 41 -12.25 11.98 0.10
N LEU A 42 -11.39 11.94 -0.92
CA LEU A 42 -10.14 11.19 -0.92
C LEU A 42 -8.93 12.07 -0.67
N ILE A 43 -8.04 11.60 0.20
CA ILE A 43 -6.71 12.17 0.37
C ILE A 43 -5.72 11.26 -0.34
N PHE A 44 -5.06 11.79 -1.37
CA PHE A 44 -4.03 11.07 -2.12
C PHE A 44 -2.63 11.49 -1.63
N PHE A 45 -1.67 10.59 -1.78
CA PHE A 45 -0.27 10.95 -1.67
C PHE A 45 0.19 11.78 -2.88
N ASN A 46 1.47 12.19 -2.90
CA ASN A 46 2.00 12.98 -4.01
C ASN A 46 1.82 12.29 -5.36
N ALA A 47 1.63 13.09 -6.41
CA ALA A 47 1.29 12.64 -7.75
C ALA A 47 2.28 11.61 -8.33
N ASP A 48 3.56 11.71 -7.98
CA ASP A 48 4.65 10.91 -8.54
C ASP A 48 4.80 9.52 -7.89
N SER A 49 4.00 9.19 -6.88
CA SER A 49 4.06 7.88 -6.25
C SER A 49 3.49 6.79 -7.16
N VAL A 50 4.14 5.64 -7.20
CA VAL A 50 3.67 4.44 -7.93
C VAL A 50 2.25 4.07 -7.49
N GLN A 51 1.96 4.15 -6.21
CA GLN A 51 0.63 3.91 -5.65
C GLN A 51 -0.44 4.80 -6.30
N ASN A 52 -0.17 6.10 -6.44
CA ASN A 52 -1.13 7.04 -7.05
C ASN A 52 -1.35 6.77 -8.53
N GLN A 53 -0.28 6.43 -9.26
CA GLN A 53 -0.40 6.09 -10.67
C GLN A 53 -1.27 4.85 -10.87
N LEU A 54 -1.06 3.81 -10.07
CA LEU A 54 -1.84 2.57 -10.10
C LEU A 54 -3.32 2.81 -9.70
N LEU A 55 -3.56 3.63 -8.67
CA LEU A 55 -4.92 4.00 -8.26
C LEU A 55 -5.65 4.76 -9.34
N LYS A 56 -5.03 5.80 -9.92
CA LYS A 56 -5.63 6.57 -11.02
C LYS A 56 -5.99 5.67 -12.19
N LEU A 57 -5.05 4.83 -12.63
CA LEU A 57 -5.30 3.89 -13.70
C LEU A 57 -6.49 2.96 -13.37
N ARG A 58 -6.61 2.51 -12.14
CA ARG A 58 -7.72 1.65 -11.71
C ARG A 58 -9.05 2.39 -11.78
N PHE A 59 -9.13 3.62 -11.30
CA PHE A 59 -10.33 4.46 -11.41
C PHE A 59 -10.73 4.68 -12.87
N GLU A 60 -9.76 5.00 -13.73
CA GLU A 60 -9.97 5.23 -15.17
C GLU A 60 -10.51 3.97 -15.88
N LEU A 61 -9.90 2.82 -15.62
CA LEU A 61 -10.30 1.54 -16.24
C LEU A 61 -11.74 1.13 -15.89
N GLU A 62 -12.23 1.52 -14.72
CA GLU A 62 -13.59 1.25 -14.28
C GLU A 62 -14.57 2.43 -14.57
N GLY A 63 -14.09 3.47 -15.26
CA GLY A 63 -14.91 4.61 -15.68
C GLY A 63 -15.28 5.59 -14.55
N TYR A 64 -14.54 5.62 -13.46
CA TYR A 64 -14.77 6.51 -12.34
C TYR A 64 -13.68 7.57 -12.21
N THR A 65 -14.05 8.72 -11.66
CA THR A 65 -13.13 9.80 -11.30
C THR A 65 -13.04 9.88 -9.78
N PRO A 66 -11.83 9.79 -9.19
CA PRO A 66 -11.67 9.92 -7.74
C PRO A 66 -11.95 11.35 -7.28
N ASN A 67 -12.73 11.52 -6.21
CA ASN A 67 -12.98 12.81 -5.58
C ASN A 67 -11.80 13.20 -4.68
N ILE A 68 -10.71 13.68 -5.28
CA ILE A 68 -9.48 14.05 -4.58
C ILE A 68 -9.63 15.45 -4.01
N ILE A 69 -9.76 15.56 -2.70
CA ILE A 69 -9.90 16.84 -1.99
C ILE A 69 -8.56 17.41 -1.53
N MET A 70 -7.57 16.56 -1.33
CA MET A 70 -6.24 16.97 -0.84
C MET A 70 -5.17 16.00 -1.31
N ARG A 71 -3.94 16.53 -1.45
CA ARG A 71 -2.71 15.73 -1.61
C ARG A 71 -1.76 16.02 -0.46
N SER A 72 -1.17 14.97 0.10
CA SER A 72 -0.22 15.10 1.21
C SER A 72 0.91 14.10 1.05
N SER A 73 2.15 14.51 1.35
CA SER A 73 3.29 13.60 1.47
C SER A 73 3.50 13.11 2.90
N GLN A 74 2.72 13.62 3.85
CA GLN A 74 2.89 13.36 5.27
C GLN A 74 1.80 12.43 5.78
N ILE A 75 2.20 11.21 6.15
CA ILE A 75 1.26 10.19 6.63
C ILE A 75 0.52 10.65 7.89
N TYR A 76 1.22 11.21 8.87
CA TYR A 76 0.59 11.65 10.12
C TYR A 76 -0.45 12.74 9.91
N THR A 77 -0.22 13.69 9.02
CA THR A 77 -1.22 14.69 8.63
C THR A 77 -2.45 14.02 8.04
N THR A 78 -2.26 13.09 7.11
CA THR A 78 -3.36 12.32 6.50
C THR A 78 -4.17 11.58 7.57
N LEU A 79 -3.51 10.92 8.53
CA LEU A 79 -4.18 10.21 9.61
C LEU A 79 -5.02 11.14 10.51
N GLN A 80 -4.57 12.37 10.78
CA GLN A 80 -5.38 13.33 11.54
C GLN A 80 -6.68 13.70 10.81
N PHE A 81 -6.64 13.84 9.49
CA PHE A 81 -7.86 14.05 8.70
C PHE A 81 -8.79 12.85 8.74
N LEU A 82 -8.26 11.61 8.66
CA LEU A 82 -9.09 10.41 8.74
C LEU A 82 -9.86 10.33 10.07
N LYS A 83 -9.27 10.77 11.19
CA LYS A 83 -9.94 10.77 12.52
C LYS A 83 -11.22 11.60 12.56
N THR A 84 -11.49 12.42 11.57
CA THR A 84 -12.75 13.17 11.47
C THR A 84 -13.91 12.36 10.88
N ASP A 85 -13.69 11.07 10.57
CA ASP A 85 -14.67 10.12 10.00
C ASP A 85 -15.25 10.53 8.63
N ARG A 86 -14.70 11.57 8.01
CA ARG A 86 -15.20 12.15 6.73
C ARG A 86 -14.35 11.82 5.53
N TYR A 87 -13.10 11.45 5.73
CA TYR A 87 -12.12 11.31 4.68
C TYR A 87 -11.61 9.89 4.61
N ALA A 88 -11.17 9.51 3.42
CA ALA A 88 -10.51 8.25 3.18
C ALA A 88 -9.16 8.45 2.48
N CYS A 89 -8.26 7.51 2.64
CA CYS A 89 -6.97 7.50 1.93
C CYS A 89 -6.62 6.07 1.52
N PHE A 90 -5.43 5.92 0.95
CA PHE A 90 -4.90 4.62 0.57
C PHE A 90 -3.54 4.42 1.23
N LEU A 91 -3.35 3.28 1.87
CA LEU A 91 -2.07 2.86 2.46
C LEU A 91 -1.72 1.46 1.98
N TYR A 92 -0.50 1.04 2.24
CA TYR A 92 -0.13 -0.37 2.15
C TYR A 92 -0.69 -1.12 3.35
N SER A 93 -1.14 -2.36 3.14
CA SER A 93 -1.75 -3.19 4.18
C SER A 93 -0.84 -3.33 5.40
N SER A 94 0.46 -3.56 5.19
CA SER A 94 1.45 -3.66 6.26
C SER A 94 1.60 -2.39 7.13
N MET A 95 1.09 -1.26 6.68
CA MET A 95 1.11 -0.01 7.44
C MET A 95 -0.10 0.13 8.36
N THR A 96 -1.24 -0.45 8.01
CA THR A 96 -2.48 -0.29 8.78
C THR A 96 -2.38 -0.88 10.18
N ASP A 97 -1.61 -1.95 10.35
CA ASP A 97 -1.38 -2.59 11.66
C ASP A 97 -0.70 -1.66 12.68
N LYS A 98 -0.01 -0.63 12.19
CA LYS A 98 0.67 0.37 13.03
C LYS A 98 -0.25 1.48 13.54
N PHE A 99 -1.47 1.54 13.03
CA PHE A 99 -2.43 2.60 13.30
C PHE A 99 -3.79 2.01 13.70
N PRO A 100 -3.94 1.60 14.96
CA PRO A 100 -5.14 0.87 15.43
C PRO A 100 -6.44 1.66 15.31
N GLU A 101 -6.37 2.97 15.12
CA GLU A 101 -7.53 3.84 14.87
C GLU A 101 -8.03 3.81 13.43
N ILE A 102 -7.26 3.21 12.51
CA ILE A 102 -7.57 3.15 11.07
C ILE A 102 -7.94 1.73 10.69
N ILE A 103 -8.93 1.59 9.84
CA ILE A 103 -9.34 0.33 9.23
C ILE A 103 -8.89 0.33 7.77
N GLY A 104 -8.09 -0.66 7.41
CA GLY A 104 -7.71 -0.93 6.02
C GLY A 104 -8.68 -1.93 5.41
N ILE A 105 -9.47 -1.51 4.45
CA ILE A 105 -10.47 -2.33 3.76
C ILE A 105 -9.88 -2.78 2.42
N PRO A 106 -9.82 -4.09 2.13
CA PRO A 106 -9.40 -4.60 0.85
C PRO A 106 -10.25 -4.05 -0.30
N MET A 107 -9.63 -3.80 -1.44
CA MET A 107 -10.34 -3.42 -2.66
C MET A 107 -10.83 -4.66 -3.41
N GLN A 108 -12.00 -4.59 -4.03
CA GLN A 108 -12.59 -5.66 -4.85
C GLN A 108 -11.62 -6.10 -5.96
N THR A 109 -10.91 -5.15 -6.55
CA THR A 109 -9.82 -5.41 -7.50
C THR A 109 -8.49 -5.00 -6.85
N PRO A 110 -7.74 -5.94 -6.25
CA PRO A 110 -6.53 -5.60 -5.47
C PRO A 110 -5.42 -4.97 -6.32
N ILE A 111 -4.76 -3.95 -5.79
CA ILE A 111 -3.50 -3.44 -6.31
C ILE A 111 -2.38 -4.04 -5.47
N ARG A 112 -1.73 -5.07 -6.01
CA ARG A 112 -0.60 -5.74 -5.37
C ARG A 112 0.70 -5.08 -5.75
N VAL A 113 1.62 -4.98 -4.80
CA VAL A 113 2.95 -4.40 -4.98
C VAL A 113 4.00 -5.34 -4.39
N LYS A 114 5.23 -5.23 -4.90
CA LYS A 114 6.39 -5.94 -4.35
C LYS A 114 7.33 -4.92 -3.72
N ILE A 115 7.71 -5.17 -2.49
CA ILE A 115 8.75 -4.42 -1.80
C ILE A 115 10.07 -5.13 -2.07
N GLY A 116 11.08 -4.37 -2.48
CA GLY A 116 12.35 -4.98 -2.82
C GLY A 116 13.53 -4.02 -2.76
N MET A 117 14.71 -4.60 -2.87
CA MET A 117 15.96 -3.87 -3.04
C MET A 117 16.38 -3.92 -4.51
N ILE A 118 16.90 -2.82 -5.02
CA ILE A 118 17.49 -2.75 -6.36
C ILE A 118 18.88 -2.11 -6.27
N TRP A 119 19.83 -2.59 -7.07
CA TRP A 119 21.18 -2.00 -7.17
C TRP A 119 21.73 -2.17 -8.59
N LYS A 120 22.59 -1.24 -9.01
CA LYS A 120 23.13 -1.22 -10.37
C LYS A 120 24.03 -2.42 -10.63
N LYS A 121 23.85 -3.09 -11.78
CA LYS A 121 24.73 -4.20 -12.25
C LYS A 121 26.16 -3.74 -12.52
N SER A 122 26.35 -2.49 -12.94
CA SER A 122 27.63 -1.93 -13.28
C SER A 122 28.49 -1.51 -12.07
N ARG A 123 27.99 -1.61 -10.85
CA ARG A 123 28.76 -1.26 -9.65
C ARG A 123 29.32 -2.50 -8.97
N TYR A 124 30.59 -2.41 -8.60
CA TYR A 124 31.20 -3.39 -7.69
C TYR A 124 30.40 -3.41 -6.37
N ILE A 125 30.08 -4.62 -5.94
CA ILE A 125 29.36 -4.83 -4.68
C ILE A 125 30.43 -5.20 -3.65
N SER A 126 30.68 -4.31 -2.69
CA SER A 126 31.58 -4.56 -1.56
C SER A 126 31.05 -5.70 -0.67
N SER A 127 31.93 -6.29 0.13
CA SER A 127 31.56 -7.29 1.13
C SER A 127 30.46 -6.80 2.08
N ASP A 128 30.54 -5.53 2.49
CA ASP A 128 29.55 -4.89 3.36
C ASP A 128 28.19 -4.77 2.71
N MET A 129 28.14 -4.41 1.41
CA MET A 129 26.89 -4.38 0.66
C MET A 129 26.29 -5.79 0.51
N GLN A 130 27.10 -6.81 0.26
CA GLN A 130 26.63 -8.22 0.22
C GLN A 130 26.06 -8.63 1.57
N THR A 131 26.71 -8.27 2.66
CA THR A 131 26.26 -8.52 4.03
C THR A 131 24.93 -7.82 4.29
N LEU A 132 24.80 -6.54 3.91
CA LEU A 132 23.54 -5.78 4.06
C LEU A 132 22.39 -6.44 3.27
N ILE A 133 22.63 -6.83 2.02
CA ILE A 133 21.62 -7.50 1.19
C ILE A 133 21.18 -8.81 1.84
N SER A 134 22.14 -9.61 2.29
CA SER A 134 21.86 -10.90 2.93
C SER A 134 21.11 -10.75 4.24
N PHE A 135 21.53 -9.80 5.08
CA PHE A 135 20.86 -9.46 6.34
C PHE A 135 19.41 -9.02 6.10
N THR A 136 19.22 -8.10 5.14
CA THR A 136 17.87 -7.58 4.83
C THR A 136 16.93 -8.68 4.34
N LYS A 137 17.41 -9.55 3.45
CA LYS A 137 16.62 -10.72 3.00
C LYS A 137 16.21 -11.61 4.17
N LYS A 138 17.17 -11.96 5.04
CA LYS A 138 16.92 -12.80 6.21
C LYS A 138 15.95 -12.13 7.18
N TYR A 139 16.10 -10.84 7.42
CA TYR A 139 15.21 -10.07 8.29
C TYR A 139 13.74 -10.15 7.80
N TYR A 140 13.50 -9.90 6.52
CA TYR A 140 12.14 -9.97 5.97
C TYR A 140 11.57 -11.39 5.93
N GLN A 141 12.40 -12.41 5.71
CA GLN A 141 11.98 -13.82 5.81
C GLN A 141 11.54 -14.20 7.23
N MET A 142 12.20 -13.68 8.26
CA MET A 142 11.87 -13.94 9.66
C MET A 142 10.71 -13.10 10.19
N HIS A 143 10.51 -11.90 9.63
CA HIS A 143 9.50 -10.95 10.05
C HIS A 143 8.50 -10.73 8.92
N SER A 144 7.94 -11.83 8.37
CA SER A 144 6.94 -11.76 7.30
C SER A 144 5.88 -10.70 7.65
N LEU A 145 5.91 -9.57 6.95
CA LEU A 145 5.03 -8.42 7.21
C LEU A 145 3.60 -8.66 6.70
N ILE A 146 3.35 -9.82 6.10
CA ILE A 146 2.03 -10.23 5.63
C ILE A 146 1.52 -11.32 6.57
N PRO A 147 0.38 -11.13 7.25
CA PRO A 147 -0.31 -12.23 7.88
C PRO A 147 -0.59 -13.26 6.79
N SER A 148 -0.03 -14.46 6.95
CA SER A 148 -0.43 -15.61 6.14
C SER A 148 -1.95 -15.68 6.16
N ASP A 149 -2.57 -15.77 4.99
CA ASP A 149 -3.99 -16.03 4.81
C ASP A 149 -4.49 -16.92 5.97
N LYS A 150 -5.46 -16.41 6.73
CA LYS A 150 -6.21 -17.26 7.61
C LYS A 150 -6.76 -18.37 6.71
N LYS A 151 -6.13 -19.54 6.79
CA LYS A 151 -6.69 -20.76 6.24
C LYS A 151 -8.12 -20.84 6.75
N THR A 152 -9.05 -20.67 5.86
CA THR A 152 -10.40 -21.19 6.04
C THR A 152 -10.26 -22.69 6.18
N SER A 153 -10.11 -23.16 7.41
CA SER A 153 -10.37 -24.54 7.75
C SER A 153 -11.89 -24.67 7.75
N GLY A 154 -12.42 -25.10 6.61
CA GLY A 154 -13.74 -25.70 6.60
C GLY A 154 -13.66 -27.02 7.34
N ASP A 155 -14.56 -27.22 8.21
CA ASP A 155 -15.27 -28.46 8.51
C ASP A 155 -16.76 -28.13 8.56
#